data_5cf988d8e0382e6aedc8577e0b08fe8d
#
_entry.id   5cf988d8e0382e6aedc8577e0b08fe8d
#
_cell.length_a   1.000
_cell.length_b   1.000
_cell.length_c   1.000
_cell.angle_alpha   90.00
_cell.angle_beta   90.00
_cell.angle_gamma   90.00
#
_symmetry.space_group_name_H-M   'P 1'
#
loop_
_entity.id
_entity.type
_entity.pdbx_description
1 polymer ?
#
loop_
_entity_poly.entity_id
_entity_poly.type
_entity_poly.pdbx_seq_one_letter_code
_entity_poly.pdbx_strand_id
1 'polypeptide(L)'
;MIKALYTCATGMKAQQLYVDNIANNLANVNTVGFKRSQVNFQDLLYDTIISAGAESAQGFEIPSGLQIGGGVRAISTTKVFSQGTPQNTNRNLDLAIQGAGFFQITRPDGTIVYSRDGAFQLNSQGEIVTSDGLRLTPSTTIDDAIAITIGTDGTVSVQKTDGSVAPAGQMTLVTFVNPAGLESLGRNLYRETPASGPATVATPGEQGAGEIMQGFLERSNVEVITELVDLIMAQRAYEINSRAIRASDEMLSTANQISR
;
A
#
# COMPACT_ATOMS: atom_id res chain seq x y z
N MET A 1 -36.99 10.32 1.34
CA MET A 1 -36.15 11.08 2.27
C MET A 1 -35.25 10.17 3.12
N ILE A 2 -35.78 9.12 3.79
CA ILE A 2 -34.93 8.18 4.59
C ILE A 2 -33.79 7.55 3.77
N LYS A 3 -34.07 7.16 2.51
CA LYS A 3 -33.01 6.64 1.59
C LYS A 3 -31.90 7.66 1.34
N ALA A 4 -32.24 8.92 1.15
CA ALA A 4 -31.25 9.97 0.94
C ALA A 4 -30.36 10.17 2.17
N LEU A 5 -30.90 10.12 3.38
CA LEU A 5 -30.14 10.14 4.64
C LEU A 5 -29.18 8.96 4.73
N TYR A 6 -29.65 7.77 4.38
CA TYR A 6 -28.80 6.56 4.38
C TYR A 6 -27.66 6.65 3.36
N THR A 7 -27.97 7.09 2.13
CA THR A 7 -26.97 7.28 1.06
C THR A 7 -25.90 8.29 1.48
N CYS A 8 -26.31 9.45 2.04
CA CYS A 8 -25.37 10.45 2.54
C CYS A 8 -24.55 9.94 3.73
N ALA A 9 -25.14 9.16 4.63
CA ALA A 9 -24.42 8.56 5.77
C ALA A 9 -23.35 7.56 5.32
N THR A 10 -23.67 6.70 4.33
CA THR A 10 -22.68 5.78 3.74
C THR A 10 -21.56 6.54 3.01
N GLY A 11 -21.93 7.63 2.30
CA GLY A 11 -20.96 8.51 1.66
C GLY A 11 -20.02 9.19 2.67
N MET A 12 -20.53 9.71 3.79
CA MET A 12 -19.68 10.29 4.83
C MET A 12 -18.73 9.26 5.44
N LYS A 13 -19.21 8.04 5.74
CA LYS A 13 -18.35 6.96 6.25
C LYS A 13 -17.27 6.58 5.26
N ALA A 14 -17.58 6.53 3.97
CA ALA A 14 -16.61 6.26 2.92
C ALA A 14 -15.55 7.37 2.84
N GLN A 15 -15.95 8.65 2.89
CA GLN A 15 -15.03 9.78 2.88
C GLN A 15 -14.15 9.83 4.13
N GLN A 16 -14.68 9.45 5.30
CA GLN A 16 -13.87 9.35 6.52
C GLN A 16 -12.74 8.32 6.36
N LEU A 17 -13.06 7.10 5.88
CA LEU A 17 -12.04 6.08 5.63
C LEU A 17 -11.01 6.54 4.59
N TYR A 18 -11.45 7.31 3.59
CA TYR A 18 -10.56 7.87 2.58
C TYR A 18 -9.61 8.90 3.18
N VAL A 19 -10.10 9.81 4.01
CA VAL A 19 -9.29 10.80 4.76
C VAL A 19 -8.28 10.09 5.67
N ASP A 20 -8.69 9.06 6.41
CA ASP A 20 -7.80 8.28 7.28
C ASP A 20 -6.67 7.63 6.48
N ASN A 21 -6.99 7.09 5.29
CA ASN A 21 -6.00 6.49 4.40
C ASN A 21 -5.01 7.53 3.84
N ILE A 22 -5.50 8.69 3.39
CA ILE A 22 -4.66 9.80 2.91
C ILE A 22 -3.75 10.31 4.03
N ALA A 23 -4.29 10.48 5.25
CA ALA A 23 -3.52 10.89 6.41
C ALA A 23 -2.38 9.90 6.72
N ASN A 24 -2.66 8.59 6.62
CA ASN A 24 -1.64 7.56 6.78
C ASN A 24 -0.57 7.62 5.67
N ASN A 25 -0.95 7.83 4.41
CA ASN A 25 0.00 8.00 3.31
C ASN A 25 0.89 9.23 3.55
N LEU A 26 0.29 10.36 3.89
CA LEU A 26 1.01 11.62 4.13
C LEU A 26 1.96 11.52 5.34
N ALA A 27 1.55 10.87 6.42
CA ALA A 27 2.40 10.64 7.59
C ALA A 27 3.64 9.82 7.24
N ASN A 28 3.54 8.91 6.25
CA ASN A 28 4.61 8.01 5.84
C ASN A 28 5.36 8.46 4.56
N VAL A 29 5.24 9.71 4.16
CA VAL A 29 5.92 10.23 2.96
C VAL A 29 7.45 10.17 3.05
N ASN A 30 8.01 10.31 4.25
CA ASN A 30 9.45 10.22 4.51
C ASN A 30 9.90 8.84 4.99
N THR A 31 8.99 7.87 5.10
CA THR A 31 9.32 6.51 5.52
C THR A 31 9.95 5.74 4.35
N VAL A 32 11.16 5.22 4.56
CA VAL A 32 11.90 4.44 3.55
C VAL A 32 11.12 3.18 3.18
N GLY A 33 11.02 2.87 1.89
CA GLY A 33 10.34 1.68 1.40
C GLY A 33 8.82 1.63 1.63
N PHE A 34 8.23 2.72 2.14
CA PHE A 34 6.78 2.77 2.32
C PHE A 34 6.06 2.77 0.97
N LYS A 35 4.96 2.02 0.91
CA LYS A 35 4.09 1.95 -0.25
C LYS A 35 2.73 2.53 0.07
N ARG A 36 2.30 3.45 -0.79
CA ARG A 36 1.00 4.13 -0.74
C ARG A 36 -0.13 3.12 -0.66
N SER A 37 -1.12 3.40 0.18
CA SER A 37 -2.37 2.65 0.26
C SER A 37 -3.47 3.37 -0.52
N GLN A 38 -4.35 2.62 -1.18
CA GLN A 38 -5.50 3.14 -1.90
C GLN A 38 -6.76 2.42 -1.41
N VAL A 39 -7.83 3.18 -1.14
CA VAL A 39 -9.14 2.63 -0.77
C VAL A 39 -9.95 2.38 -2.03
N ASN A 40 -10.52 1.21 -2.17
CA ASN A 40 -11.42 0.85 -3.25
C ASN A 40 -12.87 0.91 -2.77
N PHE A 41 -13.70 1.57 -3.55
CA PHE A 41 -15.12 1.76 -3.26
C PHE A 41 -15.99 0.98 -4.24
N GLN A 42 -17.17 0.60 -3.78
CA GLN A 42 -18.22 -0.03 -4.59
C GLN A 42 -19.56 0.61 -4.23
N ASP A 43 -20.41 0.78 -5.22
CA ASP A 43 -21.81 1.14 -5.04
C ASP A 43 -22.58 0.01 -4.34
N LEU A 44 -23.65 0.40 -3.67
CA LEU A 44 -24.60 -0.55 -3.06
C LEU A 44 -25.74 -0.87 -4.03
N LEU A 45 -26.54 -1.89 -3.69
CA LEU A 45 -27.65 -2.36 -4.50
C LEU A 45 -28.59 -1.21 -4.86
N TYR A 46 -29.09 -1.25 -6.09
CA TYR A 46 -30.09 -0.34 -6.61
C TYR A 46 -31.47 -0.88 -6.27
N ASP A 47 -32.36 0.01 -5.84
CA ASP A 47 -33.77 -0.27 -5.67
C ASP A 47 -34.50 0.09 -6.97
N THR A 48 -35.09 -0.90 -7.62
CA THR A 48 -35.77 -0.74 -8.90
C THR A 48 -37.23 -0.38 -8.64
N ILE A 49 -37.62 0.85 -8.94
CA ILE A 49 -39.00 1.33 -8.82
C ILE A 49 -39.81 0.95 -10.06
N ILE A 50 -39.22 1.10 -11.23
CA ILE A 50 -39.80 0.72 -12.53
C ILE A 50 -38.74 -0.08 -13.30
N SER A 51 -39.11 -1.28 -13.72
CA SER A 51 -38.22 -2.10 -14.58
C SER A 51 -38.21 -1.57 -16.01
N ALA A 52 -37.03 -1.58 -16.65
CA ALA A 52 -36.94 -1.38 -18.09
C ALA A 52 -37.72 -2.48 -18.83
N GLY A 53 -38.43 -2.14 -19.88
CA GLY A 53 -39.30 -3.05 -20.61
C GLY A 53 -40.68 -3.30 -19.98
N ALA A 54 -41.02 -2.61 -18.86
CA ALA A 54 -42.38 -2.69 -18.33
C ALA A 54 -43.38 -2.03 -19.29
N GLU A 55 -44.54 -2.67 -19.50
CA GLU A 55 -45.61 -2.09 -20.33
C GLU A 55 -46.26 -0.90 -19.63
N SER A 56 -46.24 0.27 -20.28
CA SER A 56 -46.92 1.48 -19.85
C SER A 56 -48.39 1.51 -20.28
N ALA A 57 -48.71 0.93 -21.43
CA ALA A 57 -50.05 0.70 -21.98
C ALA A 57 -49.92 -0.42 -23.01
N GLN A 58 -51.07 -0.97 -23.43
CA GLN A 58 -51.12 -2.09 -24.36
C GLN A 58 -50.25 -1.82 -25.61
N GLY A 59 -49.09 -2.50 -25.73
CA GLY A 59 -48.15 -2.36 -26.85
C GLY A 59 -47.09 -1.26 -26.75
N PHE A 60 -46.96 -0.55 -25.59
CA PHE A 60 -45.94 0.47 -25.37
C PHE A 60 -45.04 0.05 -24.22
N GLU A 61 -43.78 -0.28 -24.51
CA GLU A 61 -42.75 -0.60 -23.54
C GLU A 61 -42.01 0.66 -23.08
N ILE A 62 -41.69 0.73 -21.79
CA ILE A 62 -40.86 1.79 -21.22
C ILE A 62 -39.39 1.48 -21.55
N PRO A 63 -38.67 2.34 -22.33
CA PRO A 63 -37.31 2.03 -22.79
C PRO A 63 -36.27 2.08 -21.67
N SER A 64 -36.52 2.83 -20.59
CA SER A 64 -35.58 2.96 -19.45
C SER A 64 -36.29 2.83 -18.11
N GLY A 65 -35.79 1.98 -17.23
CA GLY A 65 -36.29 1.83 -15.86
C GLY A 65 -35.91 2.98 -14.94
N LEU A 66 -36.59 3.07 -13.78
CA LEU A 66 -36.27 4.00 -12.70
C LEU A 66 -35.63 3.21 -11.56
N GLN A 67 -34.32 3.47 -11.31
CA GLN A 67 -33.54 2.83 -10.27
C GLN A 67 -32.91 3.89 -9.37
N ILE A 68 -32.88 3.63 -8.05
CA ILE A 68 -32.25 4.50 -7.05
C ILE A 68 -31.15 3.72 -6.36
N GLY A 69 -29.90 4.22 -6.39
CA GLY A 69 -28.76 3.62 -5.71
C GLY A 69 -28.84 3.70 -4.19
N GLY A 70 -28.36 2.67 -3.51
CA GLY A 70 -28.36 2.55 -2.05
C GLY A 70 -27.18 3.23 -1.34
N GLY A 71 -26.21 3.81 -2.09
CA GLY A 71 -25.03 4.45 -1.54
C GLY A 71 -23.71 3.76 -1.92
N VAL A 72 -22.69 3.89 -1.09
CA VAL A 72 -21.34 3.41 -1.30
C VAL A 72 -20.81 2.62 -0.10
N ARG A 73 -19.92 1.65 -0.36
CA ARG A 73 -19.13 0.97 0.67
C ARG A 73 -17.65 0.90 0.28
N ALA A 74 -16.76 0.96 1.26
CA ALA A 74 -15.37 0.57 1.07
C ALA A 74 -15.29 -0.96 1.06
N ILE A 75 -14.55 -1.52 0.09
CA ILE A 75 -14.39 -2.98 -0.06
C ILE A 75 -13.04 -3.41 0.47
N SER A 76 -11.99 -2.69 0.09
CA SER A 76 -10.62 -3.07 0.38
C SER A 76 -9.71 -1.85 0.41
N THR A 77 -8.57 -2.03 1.06
CA THR A 77 -7.42 -1.13 0.97
C THR A 77 -6.28 -1.90 0.33
N THR A 78 -5.82 -1.45 -0.83
CA THR A 78 -4.74 -2.09 -1.56
C THR A 78 -3.47 -1.26 -1.49
N LYS A 79 -2.32 -1.94 -1.36
CA LYS A 79 -1.00 -1.30 -1.47
C LYS A 79 -0.59 -1.17 -2.94
N VAL A 80 -0.10 0.00 -3.32
CA VAL A 80 0.42 0.27 -4.65
C VAL A 80 1.93 0.10 -4.62
N PHE A 81 2.45 -0.97 -5.23
CA PHE A 81 3.87 -1.30 -5.23
C PHE A 81 4.65 -0.67 -6.40
N SER A 82 4.19 0.48 -6.91
CA SER A 82 5.03 1.26 -7.82
C SER A 82 6.33 1.68 -7.12
N GLN A 83 7.41 1.80 -7.89
CA GLN A 83 8.71 2.18 -7.36
C GLN A 83 8.71 3.64 -6.92
N GLY A 84 9.27 3.89 -5.73
CA GLY A 84 9.58 5.23 -5.24
C GLY A 84 10.89 5.77 -5.85
N THR A 85 11.18 7.04 -5.65
CA THR A 85 12.43 7.64 -6.13
C THR A 85 13.63 7.13 -5.30
N PRO A 86 14.71 6.62 -5.93
CA PRO A 86 15.91 6.26 -5.21
C PRO A 86 16.63 7.52 -4.72
N GLN A 87 17.03 7.53 -3.46
CA GLN A 87 17.80 8.60 -2.83
C GLN A 87 19.19 8.11 -2.47
N ASN A 88 20.23 8.80 -2.94
CA ASN A 88 21.61 8.48 -2.58
C ASN A 88 21.89 8.90 -1.13
N THR A 89 22.43 7.97 -0.34
CA THR A 89 22.79 8.17 1.07
C THR A 89 24.30 8.06 1.31
N ASN A 90 25.07 7.57 0.34
CA ASN A 90 26.51 7.28 0.45
C ASN A 90 26.87 6.31 1.60
N ARG A 91 25.92 5.53 2.10
CA ARG A 91 26.17 4.49 3.10
C ARG A 91 26.23 3.12 2.43
N ASN A 92 27.27 2.35 2.70
CA ASN A 92 27.52 1.07 2.03
C ASN A 92 26.44 0.00 2.30
N LEU A 93 25.72 0.11 3.41
CA LEU A 93 24.69 -0.84 3.82
C LEU A 93 23.27 -0.36 3.51
N ASP A 94 23.12 0.82 2.91
CA ASP A 94 21.84 1.27 2.40
C ASP A 94 21.65 0.68 1.00
N LEU A 95 20.58 -0.07 0.82
CA LEU A 95 20.30 -0.82 -0.41
C LEU A 95 18.92 -0.46 -0.94
N ALA A 96 18.82 -0.16 -2.21
CA ALA A 96 17.53 -0.01 -2.88
C ALA A 96 17.36 -1.11 -3.94
N ILE A 97 16.13 -1.56 -4.12
CA ILE A 97 15.78 -2.48 -5.20
C ILE A 97 15.25 -1.66 -6.37
N GLN A 98 15.89 -1.74 -7.52
CA GLN A 98 15.41 -1.14 -8.77
C GLN A 98 14.58 -2.18 -9.53
N GLY A 99 13.27 -2.06 -9.50
CA GLY A 99 12.35 -3.02 -10.10
C GLY A 99 11.51 -3.80 -9.06
N ALA A 100 11.04 -4.98 -9.44
CA ALA A 100 10.22 -5.82 -8.58
C ALA A 100 11.06 -6.64 -7.61
N GLY A 101 10.57 -6.88 -6.39
CA GLY A 101 11.21 -7.75 -5.40
C GLY A 101 11.10 -7.19 -3.99
N PHE A 102 11.49 -8.02 -3.02
CA PHE A 102 11.51 -7.69 -1.59
C PHE A 102 12.74 -8.33 -0.97
N PHE A 103 13.28 -7.70 0.06
CA PHE A 103 14.25 -8.31 0.94
C PHE A 103 13.55 -9.31 1.84
N GLN A 104 14.15 -10.47 2.02
CA GLN A 104 13.68 -11.51 2.93
C GLN A 104 14.34 -11.31 4.31
N ILE A 105 13.51 -11.25 5.35
CA ILE A 105 13.94 -10.98 6.72
C ILE A 105 13.42 -12.11 7.61
N THR A 106 14.27 -12.61 8.48
CA THR A 106 13.90 -13.62 9.46
C THR A 106 13.69 -12.96 10.82
N ARG A 107 12.53 -13.21 11.42
CA ARG A 107 12.22 -12.82 12.80
C ARG A 107 12.84 -13.77 13.82
N PRO A 108 12.98 -13.36 15.10
CA PRO A 108 13.50 -14.22 16.16
C PRO A 108 12.65 -15.49 16.42
N ASP A 109 11.38 -15.46 16.06
CA ASP A 109 10.45 -16.58 16.12
C ASP A 109 10.59 -17.58 14.95
N GLY A 110 11.56 -17.34 14.05
CA GLY A 110 11.78 -18.14 12.85
C GLY A 110 10.83 -17.83 11.69
N THR A 111 9.88 -16.91 11.86
CA THR A 111 8.98 -16.53 10.78
C THR A 111 9.68 -15.66 9.74
N ILE A 112 9.39 -15.92 8.47
CA ILE A 112 9.90 -15.15 7.35
C ILE A 112 8.94 -14.00 7.06
N VAL A 113 9.49 -12.80 6.91
CA VAL A 113 8.78 -11.58 6.52
C VAL A 113 9.54 -10.87 5.41
N TYR A 114 8.89 -10.00 4.71
CA TYR A 114 9.42 -9.33 3.53
C TYR A 114 9.42 -7.82 3.72
N SER A 115 10.41 -7.14 3.17
CA SER A 115 10.49 -5.67 3.26
C SER A 115 11.02 -5.05 1.98
N ARG A 116 10.65 -3.79 1.75
CA ARG A 116 11.26 -2.90 0.76
C ARG A 116 12.22 -1.90 1.40
N ASP A 117 12.27 -1.88 2.72
CA ASP A 117 13.20 -1.05 3.46
C ASP A 117 14.61 -1.64 3.37
N GLY A 118 15.53 -0.88 2.83
CA GLY A 118 16.92 -1.28 2.66
C GLY A 118 17.89 -0.57 3.60
N ALA A 119 17.41 0.06 4.68
CA ALA A 119 18.27 0.69 5.69
C ALA A 119 18.84 -0.39 6.63
N PHE A 120 19.91 -1.04 6.21
CA PHE A 120 20.55 -2.11 6.97
C PHE A 120 21.73 -1.60 7.82
N GLN A 121 22.07 -2.40 8.83
CA GLN A 121 23.21 -2.16 9.73
C GLN A 121 23.92 -3.50 10.00
N LEU A 122 25.13 -3.42 10.55
CA LEU A 122 25.82 -4.61 11.07
C LEU A 122 25.59 -4.74 12.56
N ASN A 123 25.31 -5.95 12.98
CA ASN A 123 25.30 -6.29 14.41
C ASN A 123 26.72 -6.61 14.91
N SER A 124 26.86 -6.86 16.22
CA SER A 124 28.14 -7.24 16.84
C SER A 124 28.72 -8.58 16.35
N GLN A 125 27.96 -9.35 15.62
CA GLN A 125 28.35 -10.65 15.04
C GLN A 125 28.69 -10.53 13.54
N GLY A 126 28.73 -9.28 13.00
CA GLY A 126 28.99 -9.05 11.57
C GLY A 126 27.82 -9.43 10.65
N GLU A 127 26.62 -9.66 11.16
CA GLU A 127 25.47 -9.99 10.33
C GLU A 127 24.74 -8.73 9.90
N ILE A 128 24.19 -8.74 8.69
CA ILE A 128 23.34 -7.65 8.17
C ILE A 128 21.96 -7.75 8.80
N VAL A 129 21.56 -6.69 9.50
CA VAL A 129 20.29 -6.60 10.21
C VAL A 129 19.55 -5.31 9.85
N THR A 130 18.23 -5.32 10.03
CA THR A 130 17.42 -4.09 9.96
C THR A 130 17.66 -3.20 11.17
N SER A 131 17.16 -1.97 11.15
CA SER A 131 17.21 -1.05 12.30
C SER A 131 16.53 -1.62 13.57
N ASP A 132 15.63 -2.58 13.41
CA ASP A 132 14.96 -3.31 14.49
C ASP A 132 15.75 -4.56 14.96
N GLY A 133 16.92 -4.83 14.39
CA GLY A 133 17.75 -6.00 14.72
C GLY A 133 17.30 -7.32 14.10
N LEU A 134 16.41 -7.30 13.10
CA LEU A 134 15.97 -8.49 12.38
C LEU A 134 17.00 -8.86 11.31
N ARG A 135 17.28 -10.16 11.15
CA ARG A 135 18.32 -10.65 10.25
C ARG A 135 17.83 -10.72 8.81
N LEU A 136 18.69 -10.27 7.90
CA LEU A 136 18.47 -10.47 6.47
C LEU A 136 18.74 -11.93 6.09
N THR A 137 17.96 -12.49 5.17
CA THR A 137 18.11 -13.85 4.66
C THR A 137 18.38 -13.83 3.15
N PRO A 138 19.39 -14.57 2.66
CA PRO A 138 20.35 -15.39 3.39
C PRO A 138 21.27 -14.53 4.27
N SER A 139 21.60 -15.03 5.47
CA SER A 139 22.49 -14.30 6.38
C SER A 139 23.91 -14.33 5.83
N THR A 140 24.45 -13.13 5.64
CA THR A 140 25.85 -12.94 5.25
C THR A 140 26.59 -12.43 6.48
N THR A 141 27.57 -13.19 6.96
CA THR A 141 28.47 -12.77 8.04
C THR A 141 29.67 -12.05 7.45
N ILE A 142 29.94 -10.88 7.99
CA ILE A 142 31.00 -9.99 7.53
C ILE A 142 31.98 -9.81 8.69
N ASP A 143 33.04 -10.63 8.69
CA ASP A 143 34.11 -10.55 9.70
C ASP A 143 35.25 -9.69 9.17
N ASP A 144 35.77 -8.78 10.00
CA ASP A 144 36.97 -7.94 9.77
C ASP A 144 36.97 -7.15 8.44
N ALA A 145 35.83 -6.55 8.09
CA ALA A 145 35.69 -5.79 6.85
C ALA A 145 36.08 -4.31 7.01
N ILE A 146 36.96 -3.83 6.16
CA ILE A 146 37.23 -2.39 5.97
C ILE A 146 36.17 -1.77 5.04
N ALA A 147 35.80 -2.46 3.98
CA ALA A 147 34.80 -2.02 3.03
C ALA A 147 33.93 -3.19 2.56
N ILE A 148 32.64 -2.87 2.32
CA ILE A 148 31.64 -3.82 1.82
C ILE A 148 31.18 -3.30 0.47
N THR A 149 31.26 -4.14 -0.55
CA THR A 149 30.75 -3.85 -1.89
C THR A 149 29.69 -4.87 -2.25
N ILE A 150 28.53 -4.36 -2.66
CA ILE A 150 27.40 -5.19 -3.07
C ILE A 150 27.15 -4.94 -4.55
N GLY A 151 27.25 -5.98 -5.35
CA GLY A 151 26.98 -5.95 -6.78
C GLY A 151 25.49 -5.80 -7.09
N THR A 152 25.17 -5.39 -8.31
CA THR A 152 23.79 -5.29 -8.80
C THR A 152 23.09 -6.64 -8.85
N ASP A 153 23.86 -7.72 -8.98
CA ASP A 153 23.45 -9.13 -8.94
C ASP A 153 23.29 -9.69 -7.52
N GLY A 154 23.49 -8.85 -6.49
CA GLY A 154 23.41 -9.26 -5.08
C GLY A 154 24.66 -9.94 -4.53
N THR A 155 25.76 -10.02 -5.28
CA THR A 155 27.04 -10.54 -4.76
C THR A 155 27.60 -9.60 -3.70
N VAL A 156 27.89 -10.13 -2.52
CA VAL A 156 28.50 -9.39 -1.41
C VAL A 156 29.97 -9.70 -1.38
N SER A 157 30.82 -8.70 -1.59
CA SER A 157 32.28 -8.77 -1.53
C SER A 157 32.78 -7.91 -0.38
N VAL A 158 33.71 -8.46 0.39
CA VAL A 158 34.28 -7.83 1.58
C VAL A 158 35.76 -7.61 1.37
N GLN A 159 36.20 -6.39 1.57
CA GLN A 159 37.63 -6.06 1.58
C GLN A 159 38.15 -6.20 3.03
N LYS A 160 39.07 -7.12 3.24
CA LYS A 160 39.72 -7.36 4.54
C LYS A 160 40.86 -6.38 4.78
N THR A 161 41.32 -6.35 6.04
CA THR A 161 42.44 -5.51 6.50
C THR A 161 43.76 -5.82 5.78
N ASP A 162 43.94 -7.01 5.24
CA ASP A 162 45.08 -7.45 4.44
C ASP A 162 45.02 -6.99 2.96
N GLY A 163 43.97 -6.25 2.58
CA GLY A 163 43.75 -5.76 1.21
C GLY A 163 43.14 -6.80 0.26
N SER A 164 42.91 -8.04 0.72
CA SER A 164 42.27 -9.08 -0.09
C SER A 164 40.76 -8.86 -0.17
N VAL A 165 40.17 -9.11 -1.34
CA VAL A 165 38.72 -9.11 -1.55
C VAL A 165 38.24 -10.55 -1.51
N ALA A 166 37.36 -10.86 -0.57
CA ALA A 166 36.73 -12.17 -0.42
C ALA A 166 35.23 -12.09 -0.67
N PRO A 167 34.65 -13.05 -1.40
CA PRO A 167 33.18 -13.15 -1.49
C PRO A 167 32.64 -13.56 -0.12
N ALA A 168 31.65 -12.83 0.38
CA ALA A 168 31.02 -13.11 1.67
C ALA A 168 29.66 -13.82 1.50
N GLY A 169 29.03 -13.73 0.32
CA GLY A 169 27.77 -14.40 0.02
C GLY A 169 27.03 -13.74 -1.12
N GLN A 170 25.81 -14.16 -1.34
CA GLN A 170 24.91 -13.59 -2.33
C GLN A 170 23.56 -13.27 -1.67
N MET A 171 23.11 -12.04 -1.84
CA MET A 171 21.77 -11.61 -1.43
C MET A 171 20.75 -12.05 -2.49
N THR A 172 19.61 -12.52 -2.04
CA THR A 172 18.50 -12.90 -2.90
C THR A 172 17.33 -11.95 -2.71
N LEU A 173 16.55 -11.75 -3.75
CA LEU A 173 15.29 -11.05 -3.70
C LEU A 173 14.13 -12.04 -3.79
N VAL A 174 13.00 -11.64 -3.25
CA VAL A 174 11.77 -12.44 -3.32
C VAL A 174 10.75 -11.68 -4.15
N THR A 175 10.12 -12.37 -5.10
CA THR A 175 9.06 -11.83 -5.92
C THR A 175 7.75 -12.56 -5.65
N PHE A 176 6.63 -11.85 -5.81
CA PHE A 176 5.27 -12.38 -5.65
C PHE A 176 4.48 -12.18 -6.93
N VAL A 177 3.60 -13.12 -7.23
CA VAL A 177 2.66 -13.00 -8.37
C VAL A 177 1.70 -11.82 -8.15
N ASN A 178 1.23 -11.66 -6.91
CA ASN A 178 0.35 -10.55 -6.53
C ASN A 178 0.87 -9.84 -5.25
N PRO A 179 1.76 -8.85 -5.38
CA PRO A 179 2.27 -8.10 -4.23
C PRO A 179 1.19 -7.38 -3.42
N ALA A 180 0.09 -6.96 -4.08
CA ALA A 180 -1.03 -6.29 -3.39
C ALA A 180 -1.78 -7.19 -2.40
N GLY A 181 -1.63 -8.52 -2.53
CA GLY A 181 -2.18 -9.51 -1.61
C GLY A 181 -1.35 -9.71 -0.34
N LEU A 182 -0.17 -9.10 -0.22
CA LEU A 182 0.65 -9.19 0.98
C LEU A 182 -0.03 -8.50 2.17
N GLU A 183 0.07 -9.10 3.35
CA GLU A 183 -0.41 -8.51 4.60
C GLU A 183 0.66 -7.60 5.21
N SER A 184 0.29 -6.36 5.53
CA SER A 184 1.17 -5.41 6.22
C SER A 184 1.15 -5.66 7.72
N LEU A 185 2.31 -5.98 8.30
CA LEU A 185 2.48 -6.21 9.75
C LEU A 185 2.91 -4.95 10.52
N GLY A 186 3.10 -3.83 9.83
CA GLY A 186 3.77 -2.65 10.39
C GLY A 186 5.29 -2.72 10.25
N ARG A 187 6.02 -1.62 10.61
CA ARG A 187 7.49 -1.53 10.50
C ARG A 187 8.04 -1.83 9.12
N ASN A 188 7.30 -1.49 8.06
CA ASN A 188 7.63 -1.81 6.66
C ASN A 188 7.77 -3.31 6.36
N LEU A 189 7.18 -4.17 7.20
CA LEU A 189 7.21 -5.62 7.06
C LEU A 189 5.90 -6.14 6.45
N TYR A 190 6.05 -7.08 5.54
CA TYR A 190 4.95 -7.76 4.86
C TYR A 190 5.01 -9.26 5.13
N ARG A 191 3.85 -9.89 5.20
CA ARG A 191 3.70 -11.34 5.33
C ARG A 191 3.01 -11.90 4.09
N GLU A 192 3.47 -13.07 3.67
CA GLU A 192 2.83 -13.86 2.63
C GLU A 192 1.42 -14.28 3.04
N THR A 193 0.51 -14.26 2.08
CA THR A 193 -0.87 -14.73 2.24
C THR A 193 -1.25 -15.63 1.05
N PRO A 194 -2.32 -16.42 1.16
CA PRO A 194 -2.83 -17.17 0.01
C PRO A 194 -3.18 -16.29 -1.21
N ALA A 195 -3.48 -14.99 -0.98
CA ALA A 195 -3.79 -14.05 -2.04
C ALA A 195 -2.56 -13.47 -2.75
N SER A 196 -1.39 -13.45 -2.09
CA SER A 196 -0.13 -13.02 -2.71
C SER A 196 0.48 -14.09 -3.62
N GLY A 197 0.10 -15.34 -3.41
CA GLY A 197 0.82 -16.51 -3.95
C GLY A 197 2.11 -16.79 -3.19
N PRO A 198 2.80 -17.92 -3.49
CA PRO A 198 4.02 -18.32 -2.82
C PRO A 198 5.17 -17.37 -3.15
N ALA A 199 6.06 -17.20 -2.18
CA ALA A 199 7.31 -16.47 -2.32
C ALA A 199 8.25 -17.16 -3.32
N THR A 200 8.64 -16.48 -4.39
CA THR A 200 9.61 -16.99 -5.36
C THR A 200 10.94 -16.28 -5.11
N VAL A 201 11.93 -17.06 -4.68
CA VAL A 201 13.29 -16.54 -4.49
C VAL A 201 13.98 -16.45 -5.84
N ALA A 202 14.57 -15.31 -6.12
CA ALA A 202 15.27 -15.04 -7.38
C ALA A 202 16.60 -14.33 -7.11
N THR A 203 17.56 -14.54 -7.99
CA THR A 203 18.78 -13.73 -8.05
C THR A 203 18.44 -12.34 -8.56
N PRO A 204 18.96 -11.26 -7.95
CA PRO A 204 18.76 -9.91 -8.47
C PRO A 204 19.19 -9.79 -9.93
N GLY A 205 18.38 -9.11 -10.75
CA GLY A 205 18.60 -9.00 -12.20
C GLY A 205 18.12 -10.17 -13.05
N GLU A 206 17.68 -11.28 -12.43
CA GLU A 206 17.20 -12.47 -13.15
C GLU A 206 15.71 -12.75 -12.82
N GLN A 207 15.07 -13.57 -13.65
CA GLN A 207 13.71 -14.09 -13.42
C GLN A 207 12.64 -13.01 -13.11
N GLY A 208 12.84 -11.78 -13.61
CA GLY A 208 11.94 -10.67 -13.36
C GLY A 208 12.12 -9.99 -12.00
N ALA A 209 13.11 -10.39 -11.21
CA ALA A 209 13.54 -9.65 -10.03
C ALA A 209 14.32 -8.39 -10.43
N GLY A 210 14.15 -7.32 -9.66
CA GLY A 210 14.91 -6.09 -9.84
C GLY A 210 16.38 -6.25 -9.48
N GLU A 211 17.17 -5.21 -9.74
CA GLU A 211 18.59 -5.12 -9.38
C GLU A 211 18.77 -4.44 -8.03
N ILE A 212 19.88 -4.72 -7.35
CA ILE A 212 20.25 -4.08 -6.10
C ILE A 212 21.15 -2.88 -6.39
N MET A 213 20.81 -1.73 -5.82
CA MET A 213 21.61 -0.50 -5.86
C MET A 213 22.20 -0.23 -4.49
N GLN A 214 23.52 -0.29 -4.34
CA GLN A 214 24.24 0.06 -3.12
C GLN A 214 24.36 1.57 -2.94
N GLY A 215 24.24 2.07 -1.71
CA GLY A 215 24.35 3.49 -1.37
C GLY A 215 23.07 4.28 -1.63
N PHE A 216 21.96 3.60 -1.90
CA PHE A 216 20.66 4.21 -2.15
C PHE A 216 19.60 3.65 -1.22
N LEU A 217 18.60 4.47 -0.92
CA LEU A 217 17.36 4.05 -0.26
C LEU A 217 16.17 4.38 -1.17
N GLU A 218 15.16 3.53 -1.16
CA GLU A 218 13.91 3.78 -1.86
C GLU A 218 13.02 4.70 -1.00
N ARG A 219 12.73 5.92 -1.48
CA ARG A 219 11.73 6.78 -0.82
C ARG A 219 10.32 6.23 -1.00
N SER A 220 9.42 6.69 -0.14
CA SER A 220 7.99 6.46 -0.31
C SER A 220 7.52 6.87 -1.71
N ASN A 221 6.61 6.10 -2.31
CA ASN A 221 5.94 6.46 -3.57
C ASN A 221 4.72 7.37 -3.38
N VAL A 222 4.62 8.01 -2.21
CA VAL A 222 3.57 9.00 -1.89
C VAL A 222 3.95 10.35 -2.46
N GLU A 223 3.05 10.93 -3.24
CA GLU A 223 3.18 12.29 -3.78
C GLU A 223 2.37 13.27 -2.92
N VAL A 224 3.07 14.12 -2.18
CA VAL A 224 2.45 15.02 -1.19
C VAL A 224 1.37 15.90 -1.79
N ILE A 225 1.63 16.49 -2.98
CA ILE A 225 0.70 17.42 -3.62
C ILE A 225 -0.60 16.71 -3.99
N THR A 226 -0.51 15.53 -4.58
CA THR A 226 -1.67 14.72 -4.96
C THR A 226 -2.48 14.31 -3.73
N GLU A 227 -1.82 13.81 -2.66
CA GLU A 227 -2.51 13.43 -1.41
C GLU A 227 -3.18 14.64 -0.72
N LEU A 228 -2.57 15.84 -0.77
CA LEU A 228 -3.20 17.06 -0.22
C LEU A 228 -4.44 17.48 -1.02
N VAL A 229 -4.38 17.39 -2.34
CA VAL A 229 -5.55 17.68 -3.21
C VAL A 229 -6.67 16.68 -2.92
N ASP A 230 -6.35 15.39 -2.84
CA ASP A 230 -7.30 14.33 -2.52
C ASP A 230 -7.91 14.53 -1.12
N LEU A 231 -7.12 14.98 -0.14
CA LEU A 231 -7.60 15.32 1.20
C LEU A 231 -8.63 16.45 1.17
N ILE A 232 -8.34 17.53 0.42
CA ILE A 232 -9.27 18.66 0.28
C ILE A 232 -10.57 18.20 -0.41
N MET A 233 -10.46 17.37 -1.44
CA MET A 233 -11.63 16.83 -2.15
C MET A 233 -12.48 15.95 -1.23
N ALA A 234 -11.86 15.07 -0.45
CA ALA A 234 -12.55 14.21 0.51
C ALA A 234 -13.25 15.01 1.61
N GLN A 235 -12.59 16.05 2.15
CA GLN A 235 -13.18 16.95 3.14
C GLN A 235 -14.38 17.71 2.57
N ARG A 236 -14.27 18.22 1.34
CA ARG A 236 -15.39 18.90 0.66
C ARG A 236 -16.56 17.95 0.40
N ALA A 237 -16.30 16.72 -0.03
CA ALA A 237 -17.33 15.72 -0.22
C ALA A 237 -18.04 15.38 1.11
N TYR A 238 -17.28 15.25 2.20
CA TYR A 238 -17.84 15.05 3.54
C TYR A 238 -18.74 16.23 3.97
N GLU A 239 -18.30 17.47 3.79
CA GLU A 239 -19.10 18.67 4.09
C GLU A 239 -20.40 18.72 3.28
N ILE A 240 -20.35 18.37 1.99
CA ILE A 240 -21.53 18.35 1.11
C ILE A 240 -22.53 17.30 1.61
N ASN A 241 -22.07 16.08 1.91
CA ASN A 241 -22.92 15.02 2.47
C ASN A 241 -23.54 15.42 3.82
N SER A 242 -22.78 16.11 4.68
CA SER A 242 -23.28 16.62 5.96
C SER A 242 -24.36 17.69 5.76
N ARG A 243 -24.17 18.59 4.78
CA ARG A 243 -25.20 19.59 4.42
C ARG A 243 -26.45 18.95 3.84
N ALA A 244 -26.31 17.92 3.01
CA ALA A 244 -27.43 17.18 2.45
C ALA A 244 -28.26 16.46 3.55
N ILE A 245 -27.61 15.92 4.59
CA ILE A 245 -28.30 15.36 5.74
C ILE A 245 -29.11 16.40 6.49
N ARG A 246 -28.53 17.58 6.78
CA ARG A 246 -29.24 18.67 7.46
C ARG A 246 -30.46 19.15 6.66
N ALA A 247 -30.28 19.35 5.35
CA ALA A 247 -31.38 19.73 4.47
C ALA A 247 -32.50 18.66 4.44
N SER A 248 -32.12 17.37 4.46
CA SER A 248 -33.12 16.29 4.53
C SER A 248 -33.85 16.24 5.88
N ASP A 249 -33.18 16.54 6.97
CA ASP A 249 -33.77 16.63 8.31
C ASP A 249 -34.75 17.82 8.43
N GLU A 250 -34.36 18.98 7.90
CA GLU A 250 -35.23 20.17 7.80
C GLU A 250 -36.49 19.88 6.97
N MET A 251 -36.37 19.19 5.83
CA MET A 251 -37.51 18.78 5.01
C MET A 251 -38.44 17.81 5.77
N LEU A 252 -37.89 16.87 6.56
CA LEU A 252 -38.68 15.97 7.39
C LEU A 252 -39.41 16.70 8.51
N SER A 253 -38.73 17.66 9.15
CA SER A 253 -39.31 18.53 10.18
C SER A 253 -40.48 19.35 9.63
N THR A 254 -40.29 19.97 8.47
CA THR A 254 -41.35 20.74 7.79
C THR A 254 -42.55 19.85 7.40
N ALA A 255 -42.28 18.66 6.85
CA ALA A 255 -43.33 17.72 6.51
C ALA A 255 -44.16 17.27 7.74
N ASN A 256 -43.52 17.05 8.89
CA ASN A 256 -44.20 16.73 10.15
C ASN A 256 -45.03 17.89 10.70
N GLN A 257 -44.61 19.14 10.47
CA GLN A 257 -45.38 20.32 10.87
C GLN A 257 -46.62 20.53 10.00
N ILE A 258 -46.55 20.20 8.70
CA ILE A 258 -47.71 20.31 7.79
C ILE A 258 -48.74 19.20 8.03
N SER A 259 -48.28 18.04 8.57
CA SER A 259 -49.19 16.91 8.83
C SER A 259 -49.92 17.00 10.17
N ARG A 260 -49.66 18.00 10.97
CA ARG A 260 -50.40 18.38 12.18
C ARG A 260 -51.44 19.46 11.91
#